data_f4ac27628b25e5248127b7ce747b2c15
#
_entry.id   f4ac27628b25e5248127b7ce747b2c15
#
_cell.length_a   1.000
_cell.length_b   1.000
_cell.length_c   1.000
_cell.angle_alpha   90.00
_cell.angle_beta   90.00
_cell.angle_gamma   90.00
#
_symmetry.space_group_name_H-M   'P 1'
#
loop_
_entity.id
_entity.type
_entity.pdbx_description
1 polymer ?
#
loop_
_entity_poly.entity_id
_entity_poly.type
_entity_poly.pdbx_seq_one_letter_code
_entity_poly.pdbx_strand_id
1 'polypeptide(L)'
;LPARDLWLQLIHTRAETGEPYIVNLDRCNEALPQEQKDLGLEVTQSNLCSEITLPTDSERTAVCCLSSVNLEYFDEWKNSEQFIDDMITMLDNVLENFIEHSVDTKGLGRYNATYDRFKNYVKKDHKGFTKAAYSAYRERAIGLGAMGFCSYLQRNAINFESMYATSFNHRAFSHIKERAVAASNSLAEERGEAPDMAGSGLRN
;
A
#
# COMPACT_ATOMS: atom_id res chain seq x y z
N LEU A 1 -36.06 0.51 11.53
CA LEU A 1 -36.10 1.76 10.75
C LEU A 1 -36.28 1.41 9.27
N PRO A 2 -37.13 2.18 8.53
CA PRO A 2 -37.19 2.02 7.07
C PRO A 2 -35.81 2.27 6.44
N ALA A 3 -35.42 1.45 5.46
CA ALA A 3 -34.10 1.55 4.83
C ALA A 3 -33.83 2.94 4.21
N ARG A 4 -34.85 3.56 3.65
CA ARG A 4 -34.76 4.91 3.10
C ARG A 4 -34.42 5.95 4.17
N ASP A 5 -35.03 5.88 5.34
CA ASP A 5 -34.80 6.85 6.40
C ASP A 5 -33.39 6.68 6.99
N LEU A 6 -32.94 5.45 7.14
CA LEU A 6 -31.57 5.14 7.55
C LEU A 6 -30.56 5.71 6.55
N TRP A 7 -30.79 5.49 5.25
CA TRP A 7 -29.93 6.02 4.18
C TRP A 7 -29.88 7.54 4.18
N LEU A 8 -31.05 8.20 4.29
CA LEU A 8 -31.12 9.67 4.34
C LEU A 8 -30.40 10.22 5.56
N GLN A 9 -30.55 9.57 6.72
CA GLN A 9 -29.83 9.97 7.94
C GLN A 9 -28.32 9.84 7.77
N LEU A 10 -27.84 8.75 7.18
CA LEU A 10 -26.41 8.53 6.90
C LEU A 10 -25.86 9.63 6.00
N ILE A 11 -26.53 9.92 4.87
CA ILE A 11 -26.09 10.96 3.93
C ILE A 11 -26.11 12.35 4.56
N HIS A 12 -27.15 12.65 5.35
CA HIS A 12 -27.26 13.92 6.06
C HIS A 12 -26.13 14.10 7.08
N THR A 13 -25.88 13.09 7.91
CA THR A 13 -24.79 13.10 8.89
C THR A 13 -23.44 13.31 8.20
N ARG A 14 -23.21 12.59 7.09
CA ARG A 14 -21.97 12.75 6.32
C ARG A 14 -21.82 14.16 5.72
N ALA A 15 -22.90 14.74 5.23
CA ALA A 15 -22.87 16.10 4.68
C ALA A 15 -22.56 17.16 5.75
N GLU A 16 -23.05 16.95 6.97
CA GLU A 16 -22.84 17.88 8.08
C GLU A 16 -21.48 17.73 8.77
N THR A 17 -21.00 16.50 8.90
CA THR A 17 -19.83 16.18 9.75
C THR A 17 -18.63 15.66 8.98
N GLY A 18 -18.80 15.19 7.75
CA GLY A 18 -17.79 14.45 6.99
C GLY A 18 -17.71 12.96 7.34
N GLU A 19 -18.46 12.50 8.34
CA GLU A 19 -18.51 11.12 8.82
C GLU A 19 -19.91 10.50 8.62
N PRO A 20 -20.02 9.16 8.47
CA PRO A 20 -18.96 8.17 8.32
C PRO A 20 -18.32 8.20 6.92
N TYR A 21 -17.12 7.66 6.80
CA TYR A 21 -16.52 7.38 5.50
C TYR A 21 -17.30 6.27 4.80
N ILE A 22 -17.47 6.40 3.49
CA ILE A 22 -18.19 5.44 2.66
C ILE A 22 -17.21 4.87 1.63
N VAL A 23 -17.07 3.55 1.61
CA VAL A 23 -16.21 2.83 0.68
C VAL A 23 -17.05 1.99 -0.27
N ASN A 24 -16.81 2.11 -1.57
CA ASN A 24 -17.45 1.31 -2.60
C ASN A 24 -16.63 0.02 -2.84
N LEU A 25 -16.93 -1.04 -2.12
CA LEU A 25 -16.18 -2.30 -2.17
C LEU A 25 -16.17 -2.92 -3.57
N ASP A 26 -17.26 -2.84 -4.32
CA ASP A 26 -17.33 -3.34 -5.69
C ASP A 26 -16.24 -2.68 -6.56
N ARG A 27 -16.07 -1.35 -6.44
CA ARG A 27 -15.03 -0.62 -7.16
C ARG A 27 -13.63 -0.97 -6.71
N CYS A 28 -13.43 -1.21 -5.42
CA CYS A 28 -12.15 -1.69 -4.90
C CYS A 28 -11.81 -3.05 -5.50
N ASN A 29 -12.77 -3.97 -5.52
CA ASN A 29 -12.57 -5.32 -6.06
C ASN A 29 -12.42 -5.32 -7.59
N GLU A 30 -13.13 -4.46 -8.31
CA GLU A 30 -12.90 -4.24 -9.75
C GLU A 30 -11.48 -3.75 -10.07
N ALA A 31 -10.88 -2.97 -9.16
CA ALA A 31 -9.55 -2.39 -9.34
C ALA A 31 -8.40 -3.28 -8.86
N LEU A 32 -8.68 -4.41 -8.19
CA LEU A 32 -7.63 -5.34 -7.78
C LEU A 32 -6.79 -5.81 -8.98
N PRO A 33 -5.48 -6.06 -8.79
CA PRO A 33 -4.65 -6.73 -9.77
C PRO A 33 -5.23 -8.07 -10.21
N GLN A 34 -5.00 -8.44 -11.47
CA GLN A 34 -5.56 -9.68 -12.02
C GLN A 34 -5.04 -10.92 -11.27
N GLU A 35 -3.79 -10.90 -10.87
CA GLU A 35 -3.14 -11.97 -10.09
C GLU A 35 -3.88 -12.23 -8.77
N GLN A 36 -4.30 -11.17 -8.08
CA GLN A 36 -5.07 -11.29 -6.85
C GLN A 36 -6.50 -11.77 -7.10
N LYS A 37 -7.14 -11.33 -8.18
CA LYS A 37 -8.46 -11.83 -8.60
C LYS A 37 -8.44 -13.33 -8.94
N ASP A 38 -7.39 -13.77 -9.62
CA ASP A 38 -7.22 -15.19 -10.00
C ASP A 38 -7.02 -16.09 -8.76
N LEU A 39 -6.52 -15.51 -7.66
CA LEU A 39 -6.43 -16.16 -6.35
C LEU A 39 -7.75 -16.11 -5.55
N GLY A 40 -8.79 -15.45 -6.06
CA GLY A 40 -10.08 -15.28 -5.37
C GLY A 40 -9.98 -14.35 -4.15
N LEU A 41 -9.03 -13.40 -4.14
CA LEU A 41 -8.89 -12.44 -3.06
C LEU A 41 -9.90 -11.31 -3.20
N GLU A 42 -10.43 -10.86 -2.07
CA GLU A 42 -11.44 -9.80 -2.01
C GLU A 42 -11.14 -8.76 -0.93
N VAL A 43 -11.38 -7.50 -1.27
CA VAL A 43 -11.42 -6.40 -0.31
C VAL A 43 -12.79 -6.41 0.35
N THR A 44 -12.84 -6.61 1.66
CA THR A 44 -14.10 -6.65 2.43
C THR A 44 -14.28 -5.43 3.33
N GLN A 45 -13.20 -4.70 3.57
CA GLN A 45 -13.19 -3.48 4.41
C GLN A 45 -11.99 -2.62 4.07
N SER A 46 -11.94 -1.42 4.63
CA SER A 46 -10.80 -0.52 4.58
C SER A 46 -10.36 -0.14 6.00
N ASN A 47 -9.29 0.64 6.12
CA ASN A 47 -8.82 1.22 7.38
C ASN A 47 -9.62 2.47 7.76
N LEU A 48 -9.24 3.10 8.89
CA LEU A 48 -9.91 4.29 9.43
C LEU A 48 -10.01 5.43 8.40
N CYS A 49 -8.95 5.68 7.64
CA CYS A 49 -8.90 6.78 6.66
C CYS A 49 -9.40 6.37 5.27
N SER A 50 -9.77 5.10 5.06
CA SER A 50 -10.32 4.55 3.80
C SER A 50 -9.37 4.58 2.59
N GLU A 51 -8.05 4.72 2.82
CA GLU A 51 -7.04 4.71 1.75
C GLU A 51 -6.46 3.32 1.49
N ILE A 52 -6.64 2.36 2.41
CA ILE A 52 -6.10 1.00 2.26
C ILE A 52 -7.18 0.07 1.76
N THR A 53 -7.01 -0.48 0.57
CA THR A 53 -7.94 -1.40 -0.09
C THR A 53 -7.22 -2.71 -0.40
N LEU A 54 -6.82 -3.42 0.66
CA LEU A 54 -6.15 -4.71 0.58
C LEU A 54 -7.10 -5.84 0.95
N PRO A 55 -6.90 -7.05 0.39
CA PRO A 55 -7.72 -8.21 0.70
C PRO A 55 -7.69 -8.57 2.19
N THR A 56 -8.85 -8.88 2.75
CA THR A 56 -8.99 -9.33 4.15
C THR A 56 -10.00 -10.46 4.24
N ASP A 57 -9.70 -11.46 5.08
CA ASP A 57 -10.58 -12.59 5.37
C ASP A 57 -10.33 -13.18 6.75
N SER A 58 -10.82 -14.40 7.02
CA SER A 58 -10.62 -15.09 8.29
C SER A 58 -9.14 -15.39 8.60
N GLU A 59 -8.28 -15.47 7.58
CA GLU A 59 -6.86 -15.84 7.69
C GLU A 59 -5.93 -14.66 7.39
N ARG A 60 -6.47 -13.54 6.89
CA ARG A 60 -5.72 -12.36 6.47
C ARG A 60 -6.10 -11.12 7.26
N THR A 61 -5.10 -10.42 7.75
CA THR A 61 -5.23 -9.06 8.29
C THR A 61 -4.32 -8.14 7.50
N ALA A 62 -4.90 -7.22 6.74
CA ALA A 62 -4.15 -6.31 5.88
C ALA A 62 -3.11 -5.51 6.65
N VAL A 63 -1.91 -5.43 6.08
CA VAL A 63 -0.79 -4.64 6.60
C VAL A 63 -0.20 -3.83 5.45
N CYS A 64 -0.01 -2.55 5.67
CA CYS A 64 0.66 -1.67 4.72
C CYS A 64 1.64 -0.75 5.45
N CYS A 65 2.89 -0.74 5.00
CA CYS A 65 3.91 0.21 5.46
C CYS A 65 3.82 1.48 4.64
N LEU A 66 3.71 2.62 5.30
CA LEU A 66 3.44 3.91 4.67
C LEU A 66 4.60 4.88 4.82
N SER A 67 4.83 5.67 3.78
CA SER A 67 5.68 6.86 3.82
C SER A 67 5.12 7.95 2.90
N SER A 68 5.68 9.14 2.93
CA SER A 68 5.26 10.24 2.07
C SER A 68 6.45 11.08 1.64
N VAL A 69 6.48 11.46 0.35
CA VAL A 69 7.44 12.42 -0.17
C VAL A 69 6.93 13.86 -0.01
N ASN A 70 7.82 14.80 0.18
CA ASN A 70 7.45 16.23 0.25
C ASN A 70 7.55 16.87 -1.14
N LEU A 71 6.41 17.14 -1.75
CA LEU A 71 6.30 17.76 -3.08
C LEU A 71 6.74 19.22 -3.09
N GLU A 72 6.81 19.91 -1.94
CA GLU A 72 7.34 21.28 -1.89
C GLU A 72 8.75 21.36 -2.50
N TYR A 73 9.52 20.30 -2.31
CA TYR A 73 10.89 20.16 -2.80
C TYR A 73 11.01 19.28 -4.06
N PHE A 74 9.92 19.11 -4.80
CA PHE A 74 9.89 18.25 -5.99
C PHE A 74 11.00 18.58 -6.99
N ASP A 75 11.23 19.86 -7.27
CA ASP A 75 12.27 20.31 -8.22
C ASP A 75 13.69 19.99 -7.78
N GLU A 76 13.91 19.76 -6.48
CA GLU A 76 15.20 19.40 -5.92
C GLU A 76 15.51 17.92 -6.07
N TRP A 77 14.50 17.06 -5.88
CA TRP A 77 14.70 15.60 -5.88
C TRP A 77 14.22 14.88 -7.15
N LYS A 78 13.41 15.49 -8.01
CA LYS A 78 12.85 14.84 -9.22
C LYS A 78 13.91 14.28 -10.19
N ASN A 79 15.11 14.86 -10.20
CA ASN A 79 16.22 14.43 -11.04
C ASN A 79 17.12 13.39 -10.37
N SER A 80 16.87 13.04 -9.11
CA SER A 80 17.57 11.97 -8.42
C SER A 80 16.90 10.65 -8.75
N GLU A 81 17.56 9.81 -9.50
CA GLU A 81 17.04 8.48 -9.83
C GLU A 81 16.89 7.62 -8.57
N GLN A 82 17.74 7.81 -7.58
CA GLN A 82 17.77 7.00 -6.36
C GLN A 82 16.72 7.41 -5.31
N PHE A 83 16.20 8.64 -5.34
CA PHE A 83 15.37 9.15 -4.25
C PHE A 83 14.09 8.30 -4.03
N ILE A 84 13.34 8.02 -5.09
CA ILE A 84 12.14 7.18 -5.00
C ILE A 84 12.52 5.71 -4.81
N ASP A 85 13.58 5.24 -5.45
CA ASP A 85 14.07 3.87 -5.33
C ASP A 85 14.47 3.55 -3.89
N ASP A 86 15.17 4.47 -3.21
CA ASP A 86 15.53 4.34 -1.80
C ASP A 86 14.29 4.32 -0.90
N MET A 87 13.27 5.12 -1.20
CA MET A 87 12.00 5.12 -0.46
C MET A 87 11.26 3.78 -0.58
N ILE A 88 11.16 3.21 -1.79
CA ILE A 88 10.56 1.90 -2.02
C ILE A 88 11.38 0.80 -1.32
N THR A 89 12.69 0.84 -1.45
CA THR A 89 13.60 -0.10 -0.78
C THR A 89 13.47 -0.01 0.75
N MET A 90 13.40 1.19 1.30
CA MET A 90 13.18 1.40 2.73
C MET A 90 11.85 0.79 3.19
N LEU A 91 10.77 1.03 2.45
CA LEU A 91 9.45 0.49 2.80
C LEU A 91 9.43 -1.05 2.71
N ASP A 92 10.07 -1.64 1.69
CA ASP A 92 10.23 -3.10 1.59
C ASP A 92 11.03 -3.67 2.77
N ASN A 93 12.09 -2.98 3.19
CA ASN A 93 12.90 -3.39 4.35
C ASN A 93 12.12 -3.27 5.67
N VAL A 94 11.29 -2.23 5.84
CA VAL A 94 10.42 -2.08 7.02
C VAL A 94 9.41 -3.21 7.06
N LEU A 95 8.82 -3.56 5.91
CA LEU A 95 7.87 -4.66 5.81
C LEU A 95 8.54 -6.01 6.11
N GLU A 96 9.75 -6.25 5.58
CA GLU A 96 10.54 -7.45 5.86
C GLU A 96 10.82 -7.59 7.36
N ASN A 97 11.28 -6.50 7.99
CA ASN A 97 11.52 -6.47 9.43
C ASN A 97 10.24 -6.81 10.24
N PHE A 98 9.09 -6.25 9.84
CA PHE A 98 7.80 -6.60 10.46
C PHE A 98 7.50 -8.09 10.32
N ILE A 99 7.65 -8.65 9.13
CA ILE A 99 7.39 -10.08 8.86
C ILE A 99 8.29 -10.96 9.73
N GLU A 100 9.60 -10.67 9.75
CA GLU A 100 10.58 -11.45 10.53
C GLU A 100 10.29 -11.45 12.03
N HIS A 101 9.82 -10.33 12.58
CA HIS A 101 9.54 -10.19 14.01
C HIS A 101 8.13 -10.62 14.43
N SER A 102 7.23 -10.83 13.47
CA SER A 102 5.83 -11.20 13.71
C SER A 102 5.56 -12.71 13.61
N VAL A 103 6.59 -13.51 13.38
CA VAL A 103 6.48 -14.97 13.42
C VAL A 103 6.38 -15.43 14.88
N ASP A 104 5.41 -16.28 15.20
CA ASP A 104 5.29 -16.87 16.53
C ASP A 104 6.48 -17.81 16.80
N THR A 105 7.45 -17.32 17.56
CA THR A 105 8.68 -18.04 17.90
C THR A 105 8.51 -19.05 19.05
N LYS A 106 7.30 -19.23 19.60
CA LYS A 106 7.09 -20.17 20.72
C LYS A 106 7.49 -21.61 20.41
N GLY A 107 7.67 -21.94 19.12
CA GLY A 107 8.16 -23.25 18.67
C GLY A 107 9.56 -23.27 18.06
N LEU A 108 10.20 -22.12 17.84
CA LEU A 108 11.44 -22.02 17.03
C LEU A 108 12.66 -21.51 17.80
N GLY A 109 12.50 -21.05 19.05
CA GLY A 109 13.60 -20.41 19.79
C GLY A 109 14.01 -19.06 19.17
N ARG A 110 14.70 -18.20 19.95
CA ARG A 110 15.28 -16.94 19.46
C ARG A 110 16.39 -17.26 18.44
N TYR A 111 16.03 -17.43 17.18
CA TYR A 111 17.02 -17.61 16.12
C TYR A 111 16.80 -16.62 14.99
N ASN A 112 17.91 -16.03 14.54
CA ASN A 112 18.07 -15.45 13.23
C ASN A 112 17.64 -16.48 12.16
N ALA A 113 16.35 -16.56 11.88
CA ALA A 113 15.86 -17.32 10.76
C ALA A 113 16.33 -16.60 9.52
N THR A 114 17.35 -17.12 8.87
CA THR A 114 17.72 -16.67 7.54
C THR A 114 16.50 -16.81 6.62
N TYR A 115 16.30 -15.87 5.73
CA TYR A 115 15.21 -15.79 4.75
C TYR A 115 14.86 -17.14 4.09
N ASP A 116 15.84 -17.98 3.83
CA ASP A 116 15.64 -19.32 3.24
C ASP A 116 14.93 -20.32 4.20
N ARG A 117 15.17 -20.23 5.49
CA ARG A 117 14.44 -21.03 6.49
C ARG A 117 12.98 -20.57 6.58
N PHE A 118 12.77 -19.28 6.47
CA PHE A 118 11.47 -18.65 6.48
C PHE A 118 10.65 -19.05 5.26
N LYS A 119 11.19 -18.93 4.04
CA LYS A 119 10.56 -19.44 2.81
C LYS A 119 10.15 -20.90 2.86
N ASN A 120 10.99 -21.74 3.46
CA ASN A 120 10.70 -23.17 3.60
C ASN A 120 9.66 -23.48 4.68
N TYR A 121 9.57 -22.63 5.71
CA TYR A 121 8.56 -22.73 6.76
C TYR A 121 7.16 -22.32 6.26
N VAL A 122 7.08 -21.22 5.55
CA VAL A 122 5.83 -20.71 4.95
C VAL A 122 5.25 -21.67 3.91
N LYS A 123 6.11 -22.39 3.17
CA LYS A 123 5.65 -23.36 2.17
C LYS A 123 5.03 -24.61 2.76
N LYS A 124 5.34 -24.95 4.01
CA LYS A 124 4.94 -26.24 4.60
C LYS A 124 3.64 -26.22 5.38
N ASP A 125 3.39 -25.22 6.18
CA ASP A 125 2.17 -25.09 6.98
C ASP A 125 2.10 -23.65 7.49
N HIS A 126 0.98 -22.96 7.30
CA HIS A 126 0.73 -21.59 7.82
C HIS A 126 0.72 -21.50 9.37
N LYS A 127 1.10 -22.56 10.05
CA LYS A 127 1.17 -22.66 11.52
C LYS A 127 2.38 -21.90 12.04
N GLY A 128 2.13 -20.74 12.67
CA GLY A 128 3.16 -19.93 13.32
C GLY A 128 3.27 -18.49 12.82
N PHE A 129 2.53 -18.12 11.78
CA PHE A 129 2.32 -16.72 11.43
C PHE A 129 1.12 -16.13 12.17
N THR A 130 1.25 -14.89 12.60
CA THR A 130 0.07 -14.06 12.82
C THR A 130 -0.61 -13.83 11.47
N LYS A 131 -1.92 -13.62 11.45
CA LYS A 131 -2.66 -13.31 10.20
C LYS A 131 -2.10 -12.06 9.50
N ALA A 132 -1.61 -11.10 10.29
CA ALA A 132 -0.95 -9.90 9.78
C ALA A 132 0.39 -10.20 9.10
N ALA A 133 1.25 -11.03 9.70
CA ALA A 133 2.50 -11.43 9.09
C ALA A 133 2.29 -12.26 7.82
N TYR A 134 1.26 -13.11 7.81
CA TYR A 134 0.88 -13.86 6.62
C TYR A 134 0.46 -12.94 5.47
N SER A 135 -0.46 -11.98 5.72
CA SER A 135 -0.85 -10.98 4.72
C SER A 135 0.34 -10.18 4.23
N ALA A 136 1.15 -9.64 5.15
CA ALA A 136 2.33 -8.85 4.81
C ALA A 136 3.32 -9.63 3.91
N TYR A 137 3.54 -10.89 4.20
CA TYR A 137 4.40 -11.75 3.37
C TYR A 137 3.81 -12.01 1.98
N ARG A 138 2.50 -12.30 1.93
CA ARG A 138 1.82 -12.68 0.69
C ARG A 138 1.66 -11.50 -0.26
N GLU A 139 1.25 -10.37 0.25
CA GLU A 139 0.87 -9.19 -0.53
C GLU A 139 2.03 -8.22 -0.72
N ARG A 140 2.92 -8.12 0.27
CA ARG A 140 4.03 -7.15 0.35
C ARG A 140 3.61 -5.72 0.03
N ALA A 141 2.40 -5.35 0.46
CA ALA A 141 1.83 -4.05 0.16
C ALA A 141 2.56 -2.92 0.90
N ILE A 142 2.94 -1.90 0.14
CA ILE A 142 3.52 -0.66 0.65
C ILE A 142 2.74 0.54 0.10
N GLY A 143 2.78 1.67 0.79
CA GLY A 143 2.14 2.90 0.37
C GLY A 143 3.11 4.07 0.38
N LEU A 144 3.34 4.67 -0.79
CA LEU A 144 4.11 5.89 -0.93
C LEU A 144 3.18 7.04 -1.29
N GLY A 145 2.85 7.87 -0.31
CA GLY A 145 2.03 9.06 -0.46
C GLY A 145 2.84 10.32 -0.74
N ALA A 146 2.14 11.45 -0.74
CA ALA A 146 2.75 12.75 -0.94
C ALA A 146 2.15 13.80 -0.01
N MET A 147 2.97 14.73 0.46
CA MET A 147 2.58 15.93 1.18
C MET A 147 3.15 17.17 0.48
N GLY A 148 2.77 18.36 0.92
CA GLY A 148 3.38 19.60 0.44
C GLY A 148 2.91 20.04 -0.95
N PHE A 149 1.82 19.47 -1.51
CA PHE A 149 1.30 19.89 -2.81
C PHE A 149 0.91 21.39 -2.81
N CYS A 150 0.12 21.83 -1.84
CA CYS A 150 -0.26 23.24 -1.71
C CYS A 150 0.96 24.12 -1.44
N SER A 151 1.94 23.67 -0.65
CA SER A 151 3.17 24.41 -0.40
C SER A 151 3.97 24.66 -1.69
N TYR A 152 4.08 23.64 -2.54
CA TYR A 152 4.68 23.79 -3.88
C TYR A 152 3.96 24.84 -4.71
N LEU A 153 2.63 24.78 -4.77
CA LEU A 153 1.83 25.73 -5.55
C LEU A 153 2.02 27.16 -5.04
N GLN A 154 1.98 27.36 -3.72
CA GLN A 154 2.18 28.68 -3.10
C GLN A 154 3.58 29.23 -3.36
N ARG A 155 4.60 28.40 -3.18
CA ARG A 155 6.01 28.77 -3.45
C ARG A 155 6.23 29.23 -4.89
N ASN A 156 5.49 28.65 -5.82
CA ASN A 156 5.59 28.96 -7.26
C ASN A 156 4.52 29.94 -7.76
N ALA A 157 3.73 30.55 -6.85
CA ALA A 157 2.63 31.46 -7.19
C ALA A 157 1.60 30.84 -8.17
N ILE A 158 1.32 29.54 -8.03
CA ILE A 158 0.37 28.80 -8.84
C ILE A 158 -0.98 28.74 -8.12
N ASN A 159 -2.05 29.18 -8.79
CA ASN A 159 -3.39 29.03 -8.26
C ASN A 159 -3.81 27.55 -8.26
N PHE A 160 -4.41 27.07 -7.17
CA PHE A 160 -4.85 25.68 -6.98
C PHE A 160 -5.80 25.20 -8.10
N GLU A 161 -6.71 26.04 -8.55
CA GLU A 161 -7.70 25.70 -9.60
C GLU A 161 -7.15 25.87 -11.03
N SER A 162 -5.87 26.18 -11.18
CA SER A 162 -5.27 26.46 -12.49
C SER A 162 -4.87 25.18 -13.24
N MET A 163 -4.77 25.31 -14.58
CA MET A 163 -4.19 24.28 -15.44
C MET A 163 -2.73 23.94 -15.08
N TYR A 164 -2.01 24.90 -14.50
CA TYR A 164 -0.63 24.68 -14.03
C TYR A 164 -0.60 23.74 -12.82
N ALA A 165 -1.55 23.86 -11.89
CA ALA A 165 -1.68 22.94 -10.77
C ALA A 165 -2.03 21.52 -11.25
N THR A 166 -2.94 21.38 -12.21
CA THR A 166 -3.28 20.11 -12.85
C THR A 166 -2.08 19.49 -13.55
N SER A 167 -1.31 20.30 -14.31
CA SER A 167 -0.09 19.85 -14.98
C SER A 167 0.98 19.41 -13.99
N PHE A 168 1.16 20.15 -12.90
CA PHE A 168 2.08 19.75 -11.84
C PHE A 168 1.67 18.43 -11.19
N ASN A 169 0.39 18.27 -10.85
CA ASN A 169 -0.14 17.03 -10.33
C ASN A 169 0.21 15.84 -11.22
N HIS A 170 -0.08 15.93 -12.52
CA HIS A 170 0.26 14.87 -13.46
C HIS A 170 1.75 14.56 -13.50
N ARG A 171 2.62 15.59 -13.61
CA ARG A 171 4.07 15.39 -13.67
C ARG A 171 4.61 14.72 -12.42
N ALA A 172 4.21 15.21 -11.24
CA ALA A 172 4.71 14.71 -9.97
C ALA A 172 4.31 13.25 -9.75
N PHE A 173 3.03 12.93 -9.93
CA PHE A 173 2.55 11.57 -9.67
C PHE A 173 2.89 10.58 -10.77
N SER A 174 3.02 11.00 -12.04
CA SER A 174 3.58 10.12 -13.09
C SER A 174 5.02 9.77 -12.78
N HIS A 175 5.85 10.75 -12.41
CA HIS A 175 7.23 10.51 -12.03
C HIS A 175 7.35 9.54 -10.85
N ILE A 176 6.59 9.78 -9.76
CA ILE A 176 6.59 8.89 -8.58
C ILE A 176 6.17 7.48 -8.98
N LYS A 177 5.09 7.33 -9.76
CA LYS A 177 4.58 6.03 -10.20
C LYS A 177 5.61 5.27 -11.04
N GLU A 178 6.18 5.93 -12.05
CA GLU A 178 7.17 5.30 -12.94
C GLU A 178 8.39 4.80 -12.17
N ARG A 179 8.93 5.63 -11.27
CA ARG A 179 10.08 5.25 -10.45
C ARG A 179 9.72 4.16 -9.44
N ALA A 180 8.57 4.25 -8.78
CA ALA A 180 8.14 3.24 -7.80
C ALA A 180 7.96 1.87 -8.45
N VAL A 181 7.35 1.81 -9.64
CA VAL A 181 7.20 0.55 -10.40
C VAL A 181 8.57 0.00 -10.81
N ALA A 182 9.47 0.85 -11.32
CA ALA A 182 10.82 0.43 -11.69
C ALA A 182 11.60 -0.12 -10.49
N ALA A 183 11.52 0.55 -9.33
CA ALA A 183 12.16 0.09 -8.09
C ALA A 183 11.57 -1.25 -7.60
N SER A 184 10.24 -1.40 -7.66
CA SER A 184 9.58 -2.66 -7.29
C SER A 184 9.98 -3.82 -8.21
N ASN A 185 10.11 -3.57 -9.53
CA ASN A 185 10.61 -4.57 -10.48
C ASN A 185 12.06 -4.98 -10.15
N SER A 186 12.95 -4.03 -9.89
CA SER A 186 14.34 -4.31 -9.52
C SER A 186 14.42 -5.11 -8.22
N LEU A 187 13.59 -4.79 -7.23
CA LEU A 187 13.49 -5.56 -5.98
C LEU A 187 12.92 -6.96 -6.22
N ALA A 188 11.99 -7.12 -7.17
CA ALA A 188 11.46 -8.43 -7.54
C ALA A 188 12.54 -9.32 -8.18
N GLU A 189 13.40 -8.76 -9.04
CA GLU A 189 14.55 -9.47 -9.61
C GLU A 189 15.55 -9.89 -8.53
N GLU A 190 15.84 -9.00 -7.57
CA GLU A 190 16.80 -9.26 -6.48
C GLU A 190 16.27 -10.23 -5.42
N ARG A 191 15.00 -10.04 -5.00
CA ARG A 191 14.42 -10.66 -3.78
C ARG A 191 13.24 -11.58 -4.05
N GLY A 192 12.76 -11.63 -5.29
CA GLY A 192 11.56 -12.35 -5.72
C GLY A 192 10.30 -11.51 -5.64
N GLU A 193 9.31 -11.86 -6.45
CA GLU A 193 7.99 -11.23 -6.50
C GLU A 193 7.19 -11.47 -5.21
N ALA A 194 6.21 -10.61 -4.93
CA ALA A 194 5.20 -10.91 -3.92
C ALA A 194 4.42 -12.18 -4.32
N PRO A 195 4.18 -13.11 -3.38
CA PRO A 195 3.47 -14.36 -3.70
C PRO A 195 2.08 -14.17 -4.30
N ASP A 196 1.35 -13.11 -3.94
CA ASP A 196 0.03 -12.80 -4.47
C ASP A 196 0.07 -11.96 -5.77
N MET A 197 1.27 -11.62 -6.22
CA MET A 197 1.55 -10.89 -7.46
C MET A 197 2.44 -11.71 -8.40
N ALA A 198 2.50 -13.03 -8.23
CA ALA A 198 3.38 -13.89 -9.00
C ALA A 198 3.07 -13.80 -10.50
N GLY A 199 4.11 -13.50 -11.30
CA GLY A 199 4.02 -13.26 -12.74
C GLY A 199 3.84 -11.80 -13.15
N SER A 200 3.66 -10.88 -12.20
CA SER A 200 3.53 -9.44 -12.48
C SER A 200 4.88 -8.73 -12.68
N GLY A 201 5.96 -9.32 -12.20
CA GLY A 201 7.26 -8.67 -12.11
C GLY A 201 7.40 -7.70 -10.94
N LEU A 202 6.43 -7.64 -10.02
CA LEU A 202 6.42 -6.71 -8.89
C LEU A 202 6.72 -7.41 -7.56
N ARG A 203 7.52 -6.75 -6.72
CA ARG A 203 7.73 -7.16 -5.35
C ARG A 203 6.72 -6.53 -4.39
N ASN A 204 6.32 -5.29 -4.66
CA ASN A 204 5.46 -4.49 -3.78
C ASN A 204 4.30 -3.90 -4.58
#